data_475c04079f96c6c7226559a15bec347f
#
_entry.id   475c04079f96c6c7226559a15bec347f
#
_cell.length_a   1.000
_cell.length_b   1.000
_cell.length_c   1.000
_cell.angle_alpha   90.00
_cell.angle_beta   90.00
_cell.angle_gamma   90.00
#
_symmetry.space_group_name_H-M   'P 1'
#
loop_
_entity.id
_entity.type
_entity.pdbx_description
1 polymer ?
#
loop_
_entity_poly.entity_id
_entity_poly.type
_entity_poly.pdbx_seq_one_letter_code
_entity_poly.pdbx_strand_id
1 'polypeptide(L)'
;MARDSDENLQRDSSAMPDDSMTPDADRTRIVPGFGDSLPKAAPATDDLPEGTQSAFRQVGRYQIQERIGRGAMATVYKAYDPEINRTLALKFLQPDLCVAEEHRSRFLREAKAAGALSHPNIVTVFDVGEIQGRPYIAMELLDGTPLSEIMRPGAGMPVRDVVETGIQLARALDYAHARGIFHRDIKPSNIMRLKDGNTVKVTDFGIARIDGGEDTQHTRVGTVLGTPQYMSPEQAMGEKVDGRSDLFSVGVVLYQLLAGQAPFEATSIVTLAHRIAKEDPTPIEKLRGDVPPALRRVLERCLKKQPDKRFQTGRELAVALAKVIGDINEEADSRGRPRVIPLRVKWTIMMAAVVAVTMVLTAAIVIQRQYAAMMGQMIDYGASLAKFLATENAVPALAAEWVAIDVSVQEMMRTQDFHGITIVDRAGVVRVSNTATLVGQLYQKPAGAKPIATRDNGVSVRSYEASDGQSVLDFEAPITFQSKEIGRVHLGILERPLSKVARLSTFLLALLVATTVAAVVIATYLIADRYSKPIKLLADSMAEIGHGRYDYRIAEQRDDEFGQLYRSFDDMAQAIQKTLEPSDSESAGR
;
A
#
# COMPACT_ATOMS: atom_id res chain seq x y z
N MET A 1 -19.11 -22.28 -45.62
CA MET A 1 -20.45 -22.90 -45.46
C MET A 1 -21.07 -22.10 -44.35
N ALA A 2 -21.75 -21.02 -44.64
CA ALA A 2 -23.16 -20.98 -45.07
C ALA A 2 -24.04 -21.17 -43.83
N ARG A 3 -24.87 -20.33 -43.36
CA ARG A 3 -25.74 -19.24 -43.85
C ARG A 3 -26.61 -18.89 -42.66
N ASP A 4 -26.79 -17.65 -42.34
CA ASP A 4 -27.92 -16.76 -42.71
C ASP A 4 -29.23 -17.14 -41.97
N SER A 5 -30.07 -16.34 -41.48
CA SER A 5 -30.52 -14.95 -41.78
C SER A 5 -31.51 -14.57 -40.69
N ASP A 6 -31.55 -13.35 -40.22
CA ASP A 6 -32.48 -12.28 -40.60
C ASP A 6 -33.93 -12.46 -40.16
N GLU A 7 -34.45 -11.51 -39.57
CA GLU A 7 -35.28 -10.31 -39.82
C GLU A 7 -36.45 -10.29 -38.84
N ASN A 8 -36.68 -9.27 -38.02
CA ASN A 8 -37.25 -7.93 -38.32
C ASN A 8 -38.76 -7.78 -38.18
N LEU A 9 -39.20 -6.67 -37.68
CA LEU A 9 -40.50 -5.95 -37.79
C LEU A 9 -41.37 -5.96 -36.52
N GLN A 10 -41.35 -4.91 -35.72
CA GLN A 10 -42.00 -3.57 -35.88
C GLN A 10 -43.55 -3.57 -35.80
N ARG A 11 -44.03 -2.64 -34.92
CA ARG A 11 -45.32 -1.89 -34.92
C ARG A 11 -46.51 -2.54 -34.20
N ASP A 12 -47.26 -1.87 -33.46
CA ASP A 12 -47.70 -0.51 -33.22
C ASP A 12 -49.01 -0.56 -32.45
N SER A 13 -49.19 0.37 -31.57
CA SER A 13 -50.37 1.18 -31.23
C SER A 13 -51.64 0.56 -30.62
N SER A 14 -51.97 1.19 -29.52
CA SER A 14 -53.23 1.88 -29.21
C SER A 14 -54.38 1.14 -28.52
N ALA A 15 -54.85 1.86 -27.51
CA ALA A 15 -56.24 2.02 -27.07
C ALA A 15 -56.69 1.20 -25.81
N MET A 16 -56.92 1.94 -24.76
CA MET A 16 -57.94 1.74 -23.73
C MET A 16 -59.35 1.70 -24.36
N PRO A 17 -60.46 1.30 -23.66
CA PRO A 17 -60.78 1.55 -22.26
C PRO A 17 -61.57 0.46 -21.51
N ASP A 18 -61.62 0.66 -20.20
CA ASP A 18 -62.82 0.71 -19.31
C ASP A 18 -63.44 -0.58 -18.73
N ASP A 19 -63.61 -0.50 -17.44
CA ASP A 19 -64.72 -0.76 -16.56
C ASP A 19 -64.82 -2.10 -15.77
N SER A 20 -64.87 -1.86 -14.47
CA SER A 20 -65.74 -2.47 -13.44
C SER A 20 -65.31 -3.71 -12.66
N MET A 21 -65.48 -3.47 -11.36
CA MET A 21 -65.86 -4.37 -10.27
C MET A 21 -64.74 -4.98 -9.41
N THR A 22 -64.66 -4.38 -8.21
CA THR A 22 -64.23 -4.96 -6.92
C THR A 22 -65.03 -6.20 -6.53
N PRO A 23 -64.48 -7.15 -5.71
CA PRO A 23 -64.52 -6.90 -4.28
C PRO A 23 -63.27 -7.39 -3.48
N ASP A 24 -63.04 -6.65 -2.39
CA ASP A 24 -62.55 -7.04 -1.08
C ASP A 24 -61.80 -8.36 -0.91
N ALA A 25 -60.55 -8.26 -0.49
CA ALA A 25 -59.92 -9.19 0.45
C ALA A 25 -58.64 -8.56 1.03
N ASP A 26 -58.74 -8.16 2.28
CA ASP A 26 -57.72 -8.28 3.33
C ASP A 26 -56.24 -7.97 2.93
N ARG A 27 -55.89 -6.69 2.96
CA ARG A 27 -54.50 -6.25 2.98
C ARG A 27 -54.15 -5.80 4.40
N THR A 28 -53.58 -6.74 5.14
CA THR A 28 -52.77 -6.44 6.33
C THR A 28 -51.66 -5.47 5.95
N ARG A 29 -51.82 -4.21 6.27
CA ARG A 29 -50.79 -3.19 6.16
C ARG A 29 -49.67 -3.53 7.14
N ILE A 30 -48.55 -3.92 6.63
CA ILE A 30 -47.26 -3.93 7.33
C ILE A 30 -46.92 -2.45 7.58
N VAL A 31 -46.93 -2.04 8.83
CA VAL A 31 -46.42 -0.74 9.27
C VAL A 31 -44.89 -0.82 9.27
N PRO A 32 -44.18 0.01 8.51
CA PRO A 32 -42.73 0.09 8.63
C PRO A 32 -42.37 0.94 9.86
N GLY A 33 -41.48 0.40 10.68
CA GLY A 33 -40.51 1.16 11.44
C GLY A 33 -41.04 1.96 12.64
N PHE A 34 -40.80 1.42 13.80
CA PHE A 34 -40.57 2.26 14.98
C PHE A 34 -39.28 3.08 14.77
N GLY A 35 -39.42 4.19 14.05
CA GLY A 35 -38.51 5.30 14.16
C GLY A 35 -38.90 6.06 15.42
N ASP A 36 -37.96 6.27 16.32
CA ASP A 36 -38.04 7.16 17.45
C ASP A 36 -38.37 8.60 17.00
N SER A 37 -39.65 8.88 16.78
CA SER A 37 -40.19 10.22 16.86
C SER A 37 -40.80 10.37 18.24
N LEU A 38 -39.98 10.83 19.17
CA LEU A 38 -40.47 11.37 20.43
C LEU A 38 -41.59 12.40 20.13
N PRO A 39 -42.79 12.22 20.63
CA PRO A 39 -43.80 13.30 20.59
C PRO A 39 -43.20 14.48 21.34
N LYS A 40 -43.26 15.68 20.75
CA LYS A 40 -43.01 16.94 21.44
C LYS A 40 -43.83 16.91 22.74
N ALA A 41 -43.14 16.69 23.85
CA ALA A 41 -43.76 16.57 25.16
C ALA A 41 -44.52 17.85 25.48
N ALA A 42 -45.78 17.69 25.83
CA ALA A 42 -46.48 18.65 26.67
C ALA A 42 -45.63 18.92 27.92
N PRO A 43 -45.71 20.11 28.53
CA PRO A 43 -44.88 20.43 29.68
C PRO A 43 -45.13 19.40 30.78
N ALA A 44 -44.12 18.57 31.02
CA ALA A 44 -44.16 17.50 32.01
C ALA A 44 -44.27 18.11 33.40
N THR A 45 -45.24 17.66 34.14
CA THR A 45 -45.35 17.84 35.57
C THR A 45 -44.06 17.39 36.26
N ASP A 46 -43.61 18.20 37.16
CA ASP A 46 -42.37 18.17 37.92
C ASP A 46 -42.09 16.83 38.62
N ASP A 47 -41.10 16.07 38.10
CA ASP A 47 -40.61 14.82 38.73
C ASP A 47 -39.68 15.04 39.94
N LEU A 48 -39.60 16.26 40.47
CA LEU A 48 -38.79 16.57 41.65
C LEU A 48 -39.58 16.30 42.96
N PRO A 49 -38.90 15.97 44.08
CA PRO A 49 -39.53 15.79 45.37
C PRO A 49 -40.42 17.00 45.72
N GLU A 50 -41.68 16.73 46.12
CA GLU A 50 -42.66 17.78 46.50
C GLU A 50 -42.14 18.60 47.67
N GLY A 51 -42.10 19.94 47.53
CA GLY A 51 -41.84 20.85 48.67
C GLY A 51 -41.02 22.11 48.34
N THR A 52 -40.63 22.42 47.09
CA THR A 52 -39.77 23.59 46.82
C THR A 52 -40.41 24.57 45.81
N GLN A 53 -41.03 25.65 46.35
CA GLN A 53 -41.34 26.84 45.55
C GLN A 53 -40.29 27.91 45.83
N SER A 54 -39.23 27.94 45.00
CA SER A 54 -38.28 29.04 44.97
C SER A 54 -37.56 29.00 43.61
N ALA A 55 -37.06 30.13 43.10
CA ALA A 55 -36.46 30.32 41.80
C ALA A 55 -35.23 29.40 41.50
N PHE A 56 -34.67 28.77 42.52
CA PHE A 56 -33.72 27.65 42.46
C PHE A 56 -34.33 26.49 43.26
N ARG A 57 -34.72 25.41 42.57
CA ARG A 57 -35.22 24.21 43.25
C ARG A 57 -34.06 23.55 43.99
N GLN A 58 -34.09 23.64 45.33
CA GLN A 58 -33.08 23.02 46.19
C GLN A 58 -33.51 21.60 46.57
N VAL A 59 -32.61 20.63 46.35
CA VAL A 59 -32.81 19.23 46.73
C VAL A 59 -31.62 18.82 47.60
N GLY A 60 -31.83 18.72 48.90
CA GLY A 60 -30.77 18.61 49.89
C GLY A 60 -29.86 19.84 49.84
N ARG A 61 -28.54 19.64 49.68
CA ARG A 61 -27.56 20.73 49.49
C ARG A 61 -27.46 21.22 48.04
N TYR A 62 -28.00 20.47 47.06
CA TYR A 62 -27.84 20.73 45.64
C TYR A 62 -28.88 21.71 45.10
N GLN A 63 -28.43 22.68 44.30
CA GLN A 63 -29.29 23.61 43.58
C GLN A 63 -29.51 23.08 42.15
N ILE A 64 -30.71 22.59 41.84
CA ILE A 64 -31.05 22.04 40.53
C ILE A 64 -31.19 23.18 39.52
N GLN A 65 -30.45 23.10 38.43
CA GLN A 65 -30.46 24.09 37.35
C GLN A 65 -31.39 23.67 36.21
N GLU A 66 -31.13 22.55 35.57
CA GLU A 66 -31.89 22.06 34.42
C GLU A 66 -31.86 20.53 34.35
N ARG A 67 -32.84 19.94 33.68
CA ARG A 67 -32.87 18.52 33.38
C ARG A 67 -32.07 18.27 32.10
N ILE A 68 -31.01 17.46 32.17
CA ILE A 68 -30.12 17.14 31.06
C ILE A 68 -30.41 15.78 30.43
N GLY A 69 -31.14 14.88 31.11
CA GLY A 69 -31.49 13.57 30.54
C GLY A 69 -32.62 12.88 31.32
N ARG A 70 -33.39 12.04 30.62
CA ARG A 70 -34.38 11.13 31.23
C ARG A 70 -34.25 9.77 30.55
N GLY A 71 -33.90 8.74 31.31
CA GLY A 71 -33.86 7.35 30.89
C GLY A 71 -34.98 6.52 31.52
N ALA A 72 -35.01 5.23 31.21
CA ALA A 72 -36.03 4.31 31.74
C ALA A 72 -35.98 4.16 33.27
N MET A 73 -34.79 4.24 33.89
CA MET A 73 -34.60 4.01 35.32
C MET A 73 -34.32 5.29 36.11
N ALA A 74 -33.79 6.32 35.49
CA ALA A 74 -33.32 7.51 36.19
C ALA A 74 -33.49 8.78 35.37
N THR A 75 -33.58 9.91 36.08
CA THR A 75 -33.56 11.27 35.52
C THR A 75 -32.27 11.96 35.96
N VAL A 76 -31.61 12.65 35.05
CA VAL A 76 -30.33 13.35 35.29
C VAL A 76 -30.55 14.85 35.19
N TYR A 77 -30.11 15.58 36.20
CA TYR A 77 -30.17 17.03 36.28
C TYR A 77 -28.76 17.61 36.35
N LYS A 78 -28.57 18.76 35.75
CA LYS A 78 -27.45 19.64 36.04
C LYS A 78 -27.75 20.37 37.37
N ALA A 79 -26.82 20.30 38.28
CA ALA A 79 -26.97 20.88 39.59
C ALA A 79 -25.68 21.57 40.06
N TYR A 80 -25.81 22.50 40.98
CA TYR A 80 -24.68 23.17 41.62
C TYR A 80 -24.62 22.76 43.09
N ASP A 81 -23.44 22.37 43.54
CA ASP A 81 -23.13 22.07 44.93
C ASP A 81 -22.44 23.28 45.58
N PRO A 82 -23.08 24.04 46.44
CA PRO A 82 -22.49 25.23 47.06
C PRO A 82 -21.41 24.90 48.09
N GLU A 83 -21.42 23.71 48.70
CA GLU A 83 -20.40 23.32 49.68
C GLU A 83 -19.02 23.13 49.07
N ILE A 84 -18.98 22.59 47.86
CA ILE A 84 -17.71 22.37 47.14
C ILE A 84 -17.52 23.31 45.93
N ASN A 85 -18.44 24.28 45.76
CA ASN A 85 -18.44 25.28 44.67
C ASN A 85 -18.27 24.65 43.31
N ARG A 86 -19.11 23.65 42.98
CA ARG A 86 -18.99 22.89 41.75
C ARG A 86 -20.32 22.61 41.09
N THR A 87 -20.36 22.75 39.76
CA THR A 87 -21.46 22.23 38.94
C THR A 87 -21.22 20.75 38.64
N LEU A 88 -22.26 19.93 38.77
CA LEU A 88 -22.22 18.48 38.66
C LEU A 88 -23.50 17.94 38.00
N ALA A 89 -23.51 16.66 37.66
CA ALA A 89 -24.69 15.93 37.23
C ALA A 89 -25.28 15.16 38.42
N LEU A 90 -26.58 15.30 38.63
CA LEU A 90 -27.30 14.65 39.71
C LEU A 90 -28.31 13.67 39.11
N LYS A 91 -28.07 12.37 39.27
CA LYS A 91 -28.89 11.28 38.74
C LYS A 91 -29.79 10.75 39.81
N PHE A 92 -31.11 10.86 39.63
CA PHE A 92 -32.13 10.34 40.55
C PHE A 92 -32.80 9.10 40.00
N LEU A 93 -33.06 8.12 40.87
CA LEU A 93 -33.93 6.99 40.53
C LEU A 93 -35.36 7.52 40.27
N GLN A 94 -36.06 6.98 39.26
CA GLN A 94 -37.44 7.38 38.98
C GLN A 94 -38.38 7.06 40.16
N PRO A 95 -39.39 7.91 40.46
CA PRO A 95 -40.29 7.73 41.61
C PRO A 95 -40.96 6.36 41.64
N ASP A 96 -41.41 5.89 40.46
CA ASP A 96 -42.13 4.61 40.35
C ASP A 96 -41.25 3.40 40.69
N LEU A 97 -39.91 3.54 40.53
CA LEU A 97 -38.93 2.49 40.85
C LEU A 97 -38.42 2.60 42.31
N CYS A 98 -38.69 3.69 43.01
CA CYS A 98 -38.27 3.85 44.40
C CYS A 98 -39.04 2.94 45.36
N VAL A 99 -40.20 2.46 44.97
CA VAL A 99 -41.08 1.61 45.81
C VAL A 99 -40.48 0.21 46.01
N ALA A 100 -39.80 -0.32 44.99
CA ALA A 100 -39.19 -1.63 45.06
C ALA A 100 -37.76 -1.55 45.61
N GLU A 101 -37.53 -2.18 46.77
CA GLU A 101 -36.20 -2.21 47.42
C GLU A 101 -35.12 -2.79 46.54
N GLU A 102 -35.48 -3.71 45.64
CA GLU A 102 -34.57 -4.27 44.66
C GLU A 102 -33.97 -3.19 43.72
N HIS A 103 -34.79 -2.28 43.20
CA HIS A 103 -34.31 -1.20 42.33
C HIS A 103 -33.48 -0.17 43.09
N ARG A 104 -33.83 0.16 44.33
CA ARG A 104 -33.08 1.06 45.21
C ARG A 104 -31.70 0.48 45.52
N SER A 105 -31.65 -0.75 46.02
CA SER A 105 -30.40 -1.42 46.40
C SER A 105 -29.48 -1.63 45.18
N ARG A 106 -30.06 -1.89 44.01
CA ARG A 106 -29.34 -1.99 42.73
C ARG A 106 -28.70 -0.66 42.35
N PHE A 107 -29.47 0.43 42.33
CA PHE A 107 -29.01 1.78 42.00
C PHE A 107 -27.88 2.25 42.93
N LEU A 108 -27.99 2.02 44.23
CA LEU A 108 -26.97 2.38 45.22
C LEU A 108 -25.70 1.51 45.10
N ARG A 109 -25.83 0.24 44.73
CA ARG A 109 -24.67 -0.64 44.46
C ARG A 109 -23.89 -0.21 43.25
N GLU A 110 -24.58 0.14 42.16
CA GLU A 110 -23.95 0.73 40.97
C GLU A 110 -23.14 1.97 41.33
N ALA A 111 -23.73 2.87 42.08
CA ALA A 111 -23.09 4.10 42.52
C ALA A 111 -21.84 3.87 43.37
N LYS A 112 -21.93 2.96 44.38
CA LYS A 112 -20.77 2.63 45.24
C LYS A 112 -19.60 2.04 44.47
N ALA A 113 -19.88 1.18 43.51
CA ALA A 113 -18.82 0.58 42.70
C ALA A 113 -18.18 1.60 41.74
N ALA A 114 -19.00 2.44 41.08
CA ALA A 114 -18.48 3.53 40.28
C ALA A 114 -17.66 4.53 41.10
N GLY A 115 -18.09 4.80 42.37
CA GLY A 115 -17.39 5.68 43.32
C GLY A 115 -15.98 5.19 43.70
N ALA A 116 -15.69 3.89 43.58
CA ALA A 116 -14.36 3.34 43.84
C ALA A 116 -13.37 3.52 42.64
N LEU A 117 -13.86 4.05 41.51
CA LEU A 117 -13.09 4.21 40.29
C LEU A 117 -12.69 5.67 40.05
N SER A 118 -11.41 5.92 39.87
CA SER A 118 -10.87 7.22 39.46
C SER A 118 -9.95 7.02 38.24
N HIS A 119 -10.45 7.35 37.05
CA HIS A 119 -9.74 7.16 35.80
C HIS A 119 -10.17 8.23 34.77
N PRO A 120 -9.29 8.78 33.93
CA PRO A 120 -9.62 9.85 32.98
C PRO A 120 -10.75 9.48 32.00
N ASN A 121 -10.92 8.20 31.69
CA ASN A 121 -11.94 7.70 30.77
C ASN A 121 -13.13 7.03 31.48
N ILE A 122 -13.33 7.28 32.77
CA ILE A 122 -14.50 6.86 33.56
C ILE A 122 -15.10 8.11 34.18
N VAL A 123 -16.44 8.19 34.20
CA VAL A 123 -17.13 9.27 34.90
C VAL A 123 -16.85 9.19 36.40
N THR A 124 -16.48 10.32 37.02
CA THR A 124 -16.20 10.39 38.44
C THR A 124 -17.48 10.54 39.24
N VAL A 125 -17.73 9.66 40.21
CA VAL A 125 -18.81 9.78 41.16
C VAL A 125 -18.30 10.52 42.41
N PHE A 126 -18.97 11.59 42.82
CA PHE A 126 -18.58 12.44 43.93
C PHE A 126 -19.29 12.07 45.21
N ASP A 127 -20.58 11.71 45.12
CA ASP A 127 -21.42 11.44 46.28
C ASP A 127 -22.58 10.52 45.92
N VAL A 128 -23.05 9.76 46.89
CA VAL A 128 -24.20 8.84 46.77
C VAL A 128 -25.02 8.92 48.02
N GLY A 129 -26.31 9.11 47.88
CA GLY A 129 -27.20 9.24 49.04
C GLY A 129 -28.64 9.06 48.69
N GLU A 130 -29.47 9.49 49.62
CA GLU A 130 -30.92 9.48 49.51
C GLU A 130 -31.47 10.81 50.00
N ILE A 131 -32.39 11.40 49.26
CA ILE A 131 -33.08 12.63 49.62
C ILE A 131 -34.59 12.39 49.47
N GLN A 132 -35.32 12.60 50.55
CA GLN A 132 -36.78 12.40 50.58
C GLN A 132 -37.25 11.03 50.06
N GLY A 133 -36.52 9.97 50.41
CA GLY A 133 -36.83 8.61 49.95
C GLY A 133 -36.40 8.28 48.52
N ARG A 134 -35.71 9.20 47.80
CA ARG A 134 -35.19 8.97 46.46
C ARG A 134 -33.67 8.85 46.47
N PRO A 135 -33.15 7.72 46.03
CA PRO A 135 -31.70 7.56 45.83
C PRO A 135 -31.18 8.50 44.75
N TYR A 136 -29.97 9.06 44.99
CA TYR A 136 -29.27 9.90 44.04
C TYR A 136 -27.79 9.49 43.89
N ILE A 137 -27.22 9.85 42.76
CA ILE A 137 -25.80 9.80 42.47
C ILE A 137 -25.37 11.20 42.01
N ALA A 138 -24.42 11.82 42.72
CA ALA A 138 -23.78 13.05 42.31
C ALA A 138 -22.48 12.69 41.56
N MET A 139 -22.34 13.12 40.32
CA MET A 139 -21.23 12.73 39.46
C MET A 139 -20.74 13.91 38.61
N GLU A 140 -19.62 13.73 37.99
CA GLU A 140 -19.00 14.67 37.04
C GLU A 140 -19.98 15.03 35.92
N LEU A 141 -20.18 16.34 35.71
CA LEU A 141 -20.93 16.84 34.55
C LEU A 141 -20.05 16.77 33.32
N LEU A 142 -20.42 15.92 32.38
CA LEU A 142 -19.69 15.73 31.13
C LEU A 142 -20.20 16.69 30.06
N ASP A 143 -19.31 17.54 29.52
CA ASP A 143 -19.62 18.39 28.38
C ASP A 143 -19.26 17.62 27.09
N GLY A 144 -20.22 16.86 26.58
CA GLY A 144 -20.02 15.96 25.47
C GLY A 144 -21.33 15.39 24.94
N THR A 145 -21.22 14.47 24.00
CA THR A 145 -22.33 13.81 23.32
C THR A 145 -22.18 12.29 23.41
N PRO A 146 -23.22 11.51 23.67
CA PRO A 146 -23.16 10.06 23.62
C PRO A 146 -22.79 9.56 22.23
N LEU A 147 -22.02 8.48 22.14
CA LEU A 147 -21.68 7.90 20.84
C LEU A 147 -22.92 7.49 20.04
N SER A 148 -24.00 7.09 20.71
CA SER A 148 -25.27 6.76 20.06
C SER A 148 -25.89 7.91 19.25
N GLU A 149 -25.63 9.15 19.63
CA GLU A 149 -26.10 10.34 18.92
C GLU A 149 -25.14 10.80 17.82
N ILE A 150 -23.84 10.48 17.96
CA ILE A 150 -22.81 10.79 16.97
C ILE A 150 -22.88 9.81 15.80
N MET A 151 -23.24 8.56 16.08
CA MET A 151 -23.35 7.50 15.09
C MET A 151 -24.47 7.78 14.10
N ARG A 152 -24.15 7.68 12.80
CA ARG A 152 -25.15 7.80 11.74
C ARG A 152 -25.35 6.42 11.08
N PRO A 153 -26.59 5.96 10.92
CA PRO A 153 -26.88 4.72 10.22
C PRO A 153 -26.23 4.71 8.81
N GLY A 154 -25.50 3.64 8.50
CA GLY A 154 -24.83 3.47 7.21
C GLY A 154 -23.57 4.30 6.98
N ALA A 155 -23.18 5.16 7.92
CA ALA A 155 -21.96 5.96 7.84
C ALA A 155 -20.97 5.57 8.94
N GLY A 156 -19.83 4.99 8.55
CA GLY A 156 -18.74 4.67 9.47
C GLY A 156 -17.94 5.91 9.87
N MET A 157 -17.42 5.91 11.10
CA MET A 157 -16.49 6.93 11.59
C MET A 157 -15.08 6.73 11.02
N PRO A 158 -14.20 7.77 11.00
CA PRO A 158 -12.82 7.62 10.60
C PRO A 158 -12.13 6.50 11.39
N VAL A 159 -11.36 5.65 10.70
CA VAL A 159 -10.70 4.47 11.30
C VAL A 159 -9.85 4.88 12.50
N ARG A 160 -9.11 5.97 12.40
CA ARG A 160 -8.27 6.50 13.48
C ARG A 160 -9.07 6.81 14.74
N ASP A 161 -10.18 7.54 14.61
CA ASP A 161 -11.04 7.93 15.72
C ASP A 161 -11.62 6.70 16.43
N VAL A 162 -12.00 5.67 15.66
CA VAL A 162 -12.52 4.41 16.20
C VAL A 162 -11.44 3.67 16.99
N VAL A 163 -10.20 3.60 16.47
CA VAL A 163 -9.10 2.95 17.18
C VAL A 163 -8.72 3.70 18.44
N GLU A 164 -8.63 5.04 18.41
CA GLU A 164 -8.36 5.88 19.58
C GLU A 164 -9.44 5.74 20.65
N THR A 165 -10.72 5.70 20.24
CA THR A 165 -11.85 5.40 21.12
C THR A 165 -11.68 4.02 21.77
N GLY A 166 -11.35 3.00 20.98
CA GLY A 166 -11.12 1.63 21.46
C GLY A 166 -9.98 1.52 22.48
N ILE A 167 -8.89 2.25 22.29
CA ILE A 167 -7.75 2.28 23.23
C ILE A 167 -8.20 2.84 24.59
N GLN A 168 -8.95 3.95 24.57
CA GLN A 168 -9.44 4.59 25.79
C GLN A 168 -10.42 3.70 26.54
N LEU A 169 -11.36 3.06 25.83
CA LEU A 169 -12.31 2.10 26.42
C LEU A 169 -11.59 0.90 27.03
N ALA A 170 -10.62 0.33 26.30
CA ALA A 170 -9.86 -0.81 26.75
C ALA A 170 -9.07 -0.49 28.04
N ARG A 171 -8.45 0.70 28.14
CA ARG A 171 -7.73 1.16 29.33
C ARG A 171 -8.67 1.40 30.52
N ALA A 172 -9.82 2.02 30.29
CA ALA A 172 -10.84 2.24 31.32
C ALA A 172 -11.34 0.92 31.92
N LEU A 173 -11.63 -0.05 31.05
CA LEU A 173 -12.08 -1.37 31.47
C LEU A 173 -10.98 -2.18 32.14
N ASP A 174 -9.72 -2.13 31.69
CA ASP A 174 -8.59 -2.77 32.36
C ASP A 174 -8.44 -2.28 33.80
N TYR A 175 -8.57 -0.95 33.99
CA TYR A 175 -8.51 -0.34 35.31
C TYR A 175 -9.65 -0.80 36.24
N ALA A 176 -10.88 -0.90 35.73
CA ALA A 176 -12.04 -1.37 36.48
C ALA A 176 -11.95 -2.87 36.79
N HIS A 177 -11.60 -3.69 35.82
CA HIS A 177 -11.46 -5.14 35.94
C HIS A 177 -10.38 -5.54 36.96
N ALA A 178 -9.25 -4.81 37.00
CA ALA A 178 -8.21 -5.03 38.02
C ALA A 178 -8.71 -4.82 39.46
N ARG A 179 -9.87 -4.13 39.65
CA ARG A 179 -10.55 -3.90 40.94
C ARG A 179 -11.76 -4.82 41.14
N GLY A 180 -11.95 -5.81 40.25
CA GLY A 180 -13.08 -6.74 40.30
C GLY A 180 -14.42 -6.12 39.86
N ILE A 181 -14.37 -4.95 39.21
CA ILE A 181 -15.59 -4.23 38.76
C ILE A 181 -15.74 -4.44 37.25
N PHE A 182 -16.82 -5.09 36.84
CA PHE A 182 -17.19 -5.34 35.46
C PHE A 182 -18.35 -4.43 35.06
N HIS A 183 -18.32 -3.86 33.85
CA HIS A 183 -19.33 -2.91 33.39
C HIS A 183 -20.66 -3.58 33.02
N ARG A 184 -20.60 -4.68 32.27
CA ARG A 184 -21.73 -5.55 31.86
C ARG A 184 -22.80 -4.92 30.94
N ASP A 185 -22.70 -3.61 30.64
CA ASP A 185 -23.63 -2.88 29.77
C ASP A 185 -22.90 -1.84 28.90
N ILE A 186 -21.74 -2.25 28.29
CA ILE A 186 -21.00 -1.41 27.34
C ILE A 186 -21.82 -1.25 26.06
N LYS A 187 -22.19 -0.02 25.76
CA LYS A 187 -22.96 0.37 24.55
C LYS A 187 -22.74 1.84 24.22
N PRO A 188 -23.05 2.30 23.01
CA PRO A 188 -22.79 3.68 22.58
C PRO A 188 -23.45 4.76 23.44
N SER A 189 -24.62 4.50 24.01
CA SER A 189 -25.30 5.45 24.90
C SER A 189 -24.60 5.64 26.26
N ASN A 190 -23.77 4.67 26.67
CA ASN A 190 -23.01 4.73 27.94
C ASN A 190 -21.55 5.18 27.70
N ILE A 191 -21.23 5.69 26.50
CA ILE A 191 -19.91 6.21 26.13
C ILE A 191 -20.08 7.64 25.65
N MET A 192 -19.59 8.60 26.44
CA MET A 192 -19.64 10.02 26.13
C MET A 192 -18.36 10.45 25.41
N ARG A 193 -18.48 11.10 24.26
CA ARG A 193 -17.36 11.79 23.60
C ARG A 193 -17.41 13.26 24.02
N LEU A 194 -16.34 13.74 24.64
CA LEU A 194 -16.25 15.10 25.13
C LEU A 194 -16.08 16.10 23.97
N LYS A 195 -16.36 17.38 24.23
CA LYS A 195 -16.24 18.45 23.22
C LYS A 195 -14.85 18.70 22.70
N ASP A 196 -13.80 18.24 23.41
CA ASP A 196 -12.42 18.24 22.90
C ASP A 196 -12.25 17.36 21.65
N GLY A 197 -13.26 16.54 21.35
CA GLY A 197 -13.31 15.66 20.18
C GLY A 197 -12.48 14.38 20.30
N ASN A 198 -11.61 14.27 21.28
CA ASN A 198 -10.65 13.17 21.41
C ASN A 198 -10.89 12.29 22.64
N THR A 199 -11.41 12.86 23.73
CA THR A 199 -11.60 12.13 24.98
C THR A 199 -12.94 11.44 25.01
N VAL A 200 -12.95 10.16 25.40
CA VAL A 200 -14.17 9.42 25.71
C VAL A 200 -14.22 9.04 27.19
N LYS A 201 -15.42 9.07 27.76
CA LYS A 201 -15.68 8.62 29.13
C LYS A 201 -16.80 7.61 29.18
N VAL A 202 -16.58 6.54 29.92
CA VAL A 202 -17.58 5.51 30.19
C VAL A 202 -18.44 5.96 31.36
N THR A 203 -19.76 5.87 31.20
CA THR A 203 -20.78 6.18 32.22
C THR A 203 -21.56 4.93 32.59
N ASP A 204 -22.28 4.97 33.67
CA ASP A 204 -23.28 3.96 34.04
C ASP A 204 -22.74 2.51 34.10
N PHE A 205 -21.80 2.25 35.03
CA PHE A 205 -21.35 0.90 35.30
C PHE A 205 -22.51 0.00 35.77
N GLY A 206 -22.88 -0.94 34.85
CA GLY A 206 -24.09 -1.78 34.98
C GLY A 206 -23.96 -2.93 35.99
N ILE A 207 -23.55 -2.65 37.21
CA ILE A 207 -23.37 -3.65 38.30
C ILE A 207 -24.66 -4.34 38.68
N ALA A 208 -25.76 -3.86 38.18
CA ALA A 208 -27.11 -4.34 38.45
C ALA A 208 -27.42 -5.78 37.99
N ARG A 209 -26.52 -6.43 37.29
CA ARG A 209 -26.63 -7.85 36.87
C ARG A 209 -25.68 -8.76 37.67
N ILE A 210 -25.38 -8.43 38.92
CA ILE A 210 -24.55 -9.26 39.80
C ILE A 210 -25.34 -10.49 40.24
N ASP A 211 -24.66 -11.63 40.21
CA ASP A 211 -24.99 -12.90 40.77
C ASP A 211 -25.90 -12.80 41.99
N GLY A 212 -27.21 -12.91 41.76
CA GLY A 212 -28.12 -13.22 42.82
C GLY A 212 -27.80 -14.65 43.27
N GLY A 213 -27.46 -14.80 44.53
CA GLY A 213 -27.58 -16.09 45.17
C GLY A 213 -28.98 -16.66 44.92
N GLU A 214 -29.08 -17.94 44.72
CA GLU A 214 -30.21 -18.88 44.74
C GLU A 214 -31.62 -18.46 44.23
N ASP A 215 -31.92 -17.17 43.96
CA ASP A 215 -33.24 -16.71 43.52
C ASP A 215 -33.37 -16.40 41.99
N THR A 216 -32.46 -16.87 41.16
CA THR A 216 -32.48 -16.61 39.69
C THR A 216 -33.46 -17.50 38.90
N GLN A 217 -34.50 -18.09 39.53
CA GLN A 217 -35.48 -18.91 38.80
C GLN A 217 -36.65 -18.13 38.16
N HIS A 218 -36.73 -16.80 38.31
CA HIS A 218 -37.84 -16.02 37.74
C HIS A 218 -37.43 -14.79 36.92
N THR A 219 -36.47 -14.91 36.01
CA THR A 219 -36.48 -14.00 34.85
C THR A 219 -37.54 -14.51 33.89
N ARG A 220 -38.79 -14.06 34.11
CA ARG A 220 -39.88 -14.30 33.16
C ARG A 220 -39.39 -13.87 31.76
N VAL A 221 -39.40 -14.80 30.83
CA VAL A 221 -39.27 -14.56 29.40
C VAL A 221 -40.25 -13.43 29.04
N GLY A 222 -39.77 -12.20 28.88
CA GLY A 222 -40.64 -11.08 28.49
C GLY A 222 -40.16 -9.67 28.87
N THR A 223 -39.28 -9.49 29.86
CA THR A 223 -38.78 -8.15 30.24
C THR A 223 -37.27 -8.10 30.20
N VAL A 224 -36.69 -8.09 29.00
CA VAL A 224 -35.28 -7.78 28.82
C VAL A 224 -35.12 -6.27 28.88
N LEU A 225 -34.73 -5.77 30.07
CA LEU A 225 -34.41 -4.37 30.28
C LEU A 225 -33.03 -4.06 29.65
N GLY A 226 -33.00 -3.38 28.51
CA GLY A 226 -31.75 -2.95 27.83
C GLY A 226 -31.73 -3.24 26.35
N THR A 227 -30.72 -2.70 25.66
CA THR A 227 -30.48 -2.92 24.22
C THR A 227 -29.63 -4.19 24.05
N PRO A 228 -30.22 -5.33 23.71
CA PRO A 228 -29.54 -6.62 23.76
C PRO A 228 -28.44 -6.81 22.68
N GLN A 229 -28.33 -5.88 21.73
CA GLN A 229 -27.41 -5.94 20.59
C GLN A 229 -25.92 -5.95 20.98
N TYR A 230 -25.58 -5.47 22.18
CA TYR A 230 -24.19 -5.37 22.67
C TYR A 230 -23.81 -6.47 23.66
N MET A 231 -24.74 -7.37 23.98
CA MET A 231 -24.48 -8.48 24.91
C MET A 231 -23.45 -9.43 24.36
N SER A 232 -22.63 -9.98 25.26
CA SER A 232 -21.75 -11.10 24.92
C SER A 232 -22.53 -12.42 24.81
N PRO A 233 -22.00 -13.45 24.14
CA PRO A 233 -22.60 -14.79 24.08
C PRO A 233 -22.99 -15.36 25.42
N GLU A 234 -22.09 -15.27 26.42
CA GLU A 234 -22.32 -15.73 27.78
C GLU A 234 -23.43 -14.96 28.50
N GLN A 235 -23.55 -13.65 28.25
CA GLN A 235 -24.67 -12.85 28.77
C GLN A 235 -26.01 -13.27 28.12
N ALA A 236 -25.99 -13.50 26.79
CA ALA A 236 -27.19 -13.91 26.07
C ALA A 236 -27.66 -15.31 26.46
N MET A 237 -26.75 -16.19 26.89
CA MET A 237 -27.03 -17.55 27.34
C MET A 237 -27.25 -17.66 28.86
N GLY A 238 -27.07 -16.55 29.63
CA GLY A 238 -27.20 -16.57 31.08
C GLY A 238 -26.07 -17.28 31.82
N GLU A 239 -24.91 -17.40 31.18
CA GLU A 239 -23.70 -18.01 31.73
C GLU A 239 -22.91 -17.04 32.64
N LYS A 240 -21.84 -17.55 33.27
CA LYS A 240 -20.98 -16.72 34.12
C LYS A 240 -20.27 -15.64 33.32
N VAL A 241 -20.40 -14.38 33.75
CA VAL A 241 -19.89 -13.18 33.11
C VAL A 241 -18.65 -12.65 33.82
N ASP A 242 -17.60 -12.38 33.09
CA ASP A 242 -16.39 -11.72 33.58
C ASP A 242 -15.97 -10.52 32.68
N GLY A 243 -14.77 -9.94 32.90
CA GLY A 243 -14.30 -8.79 32.14
C GLY A 243 -14.18 -9.01 30.63
N ARG A 244 -14.04 -10.26 30.17
CA ARG A 244 -13.96 -10.61 28.75
C ARG A 244 -15.30 -10.38 28.02
N SER A 245 -16.41 -10.33 28.75
CA SER A 245 -17.71 -9.95 28.23
C SER A 245 -17.74 -8.46 27.84
N ASP A 246 -17.17 -7.59 28.66
CA ASP A 246 -17.05 -6.16 28.32
C ASP A 246 -16.18 -5.95 27.09
N LEU A 247 -15.09 -6.73 26.94
CA LEU A 247 -14.21 -6.65 25.76
C LEU A 247 -14.91 -7.12 24.48
N PHE A 248 -15.83 -8.09 24.57
CA PHE A 248 -16.70 -8.45 23.46
C PHE A 248 -17.62 -7.28 23.07
N SER A 249 -18.27 -6.65 24.07
CA SER A 249 -19.15 -5.50 23.84
C SER A 249 -18.38 -4.30 23.24
N VAL A 250 -17.13 -4.06 23.65
CA VAL A 250 -16.24 -3.09 22.98
C VAL A 250 -16.04 -3.48 21.51
N GLY A 251 -15.80 -4.75 21.22
CA GLY A 251 -15.70 -5.24 19.84
C GLY A 251 -16.95 -4.95 19.00
N VAL A 252 -18.15 -5.13 19.58
CA VAL A 252 -19.44 -4.79 18.94
C VAL A 252 -19.54 -3.28 18.66
N VAL A 253 -19.19 -2.45 19.65
CA VAL A 253 -19.19 -0.98 19.50
C VAL A 253 -18.21 -0.54 18.40
N LEU A 254 -16.96 -1.02 18.42
CA LEU A 254 -15.96 -0.67 17.40
C LEU A 254 -16.38 -1.12 16.00
N TYR A 255 -16.95 -2.32 15.89
CA TYR A 255 -17.49 -2.80 14.61
C TYR A 255 -18.57 -1.87 14.09
N GLN A 256 -19.53 -1.50 14.94
CA GLN A 256 -20.62 -0.60 14.56
C GLN A 256 -20.14 0.81 14.21
N LEU A 257 -19.16 1.36 14.94
CA LEU A 257 -18.53 2.64 14.62
C LEU A 257 -17.85 2.62 13.25
N LEU A 258 -17.29 1.48 12.84
CA LEU A 258 -16.66 1.31 11.53
C LEU A 258 -17.67 1.07 10.41
N ALA A 259 -18.61 0.16 10.64
CA ALA A 259 -19.56 -0.30 9.62
C ALA A 259 -20.79 0.60 9.46
N GLY A 260 -21.13 1.42 10.49
CA GLY A 260 -22.39 2.16 10.57
C GLY A 260 -23.62 1.28 10.83
N GLN A 261 -23.41 -0.03 11.09
CA GLN A 261 -24.46 -1.02 11.42
C GLN A 261 -23.94 -2.04 12.44
N ALA A 262 -24.84 -2.60 13.24
CA ALA A 262 -24.46 -3.60 14.24
C ALA A 262 -24.00 -4.92 13.60
N PRO A 263 -23.07 -5.67 14.25
CA PRO A 263 -22.63 -6.97 13.74
C PRO A 263 -23.71 -8.06 13.81
N PHE A 264 -24.68 -7.90 14.71
CA PHE A 264 -25.79 -8.82 14.91
C PHE A 264 -27.11 -8.06 14.99
N GLU A 265 -28.05 -8.38 14.11
CA GLU A 265 -29.38 -7.78 14.07
C GLU A 265 -30.43 -8.86 13.90
N ALA A 266 -31.57 -8.74 14.57
CA ALA A 266 -32.70 -9.62 14.41
C ALA A 266 -33.99 -8.93 14.83
N THR A 267 -35.14 -9.40 14.33
CA THR A 267 -36.47 -8.88 14.63
C THR A 267 -36.98 -9.33 15.99
N SER A 268 -36.47 -10.43 16.54
CA SER A 268 -36.83 -10.92 17.87
C SER A 268 -35.62 -11.05 18.78
N ILE A 269 -35.82 -10.86 20.08
CA ILE A 269 -34.77 -10.98 21.11
C ILE A 269 -34.18 -12.39 21.13
N VAL A 270 -35.00 -13.41 20.96
CA VAL A 270 -34.57 -14.81 20.97
C VAL A 270 -33.67 -15.10 19.77
N THR A 271 -34.06 -14.64 18.58
CA THR A 271 -33.25 -14.77 17.37
C THR A 271 -31.94 -13.99 17.49
N LEU A 272 -31.98 -12.79 18.09
CA LEU A 272 -30.79 -12.00 18.32
C LEU A 272 -29.82 -12.69 19.27
N ALA A 273 -30.31 -13.22 20.39
CA ALA A 273 -29.51 -13.97 21.36
C ALA A 273 -28.85 -15.21 20.69
N HIS A 274 -29.60 -15.92 19.85
CA HIS A 274 -29.08 -17.05 19.06
C HIS A 274 -27.96 -16.60 18.11
N ARG A 275 -28.15 -15.49 17.36
CA ARG A 275 -27.12 -14.95 16.45
C ARG A 275 -25.88 -14.54 17.21
N ILE A 276 -26.02 -13.80 18.30
CA ILE A 276 -24.89 -13.42 19.15
C ILE A 276 -24.11 -14.64 19.64
N ALA A 277 -24.82 -15.71 20.04
CA ALA A 277 -24.20 -16.91 20.59
C ALA A 277 -23.53 -17.82 19.53
N LYS A 278 -24.06 -17.89 18.33
CA LYS A 278 -23.71 -18.93 17.35
C LYS A 278 -23.20 -18.42 16.00
N GLU A 279 -23.65 -17.25 15.52
CA GLU A 279 -23.30 -16.78 14.19
C GLU A 279 -22.08 -15.82 14.25
N ASP A 280 -21.16 -15.97 13.30
CA ASP A 280 -20.09 -14.99 13.12
C ASP A 280 -20.63 -13.74 12.42
N PRO A 281 -20.11 -12.55 12.77
CA PRO A 281 -20.52 -11.31 12.12
C PRO A 281 -20.04 -11.27 10.66
N THR A 282 -20.70 -10.46 9.84
CA THR A 282 -20.20 -10.18 8.48
C THR A 282 -18.77 -9.62 8.58
N PRO A 283 -17.78 -10.18 7.83
CA PRO A 283 -16.43 -9.65 7.82
C PRO A 283 -16.42 -8.15 7.47
N ILE A 284 -15.74 -7.33 8.28
CA ILE A 284 -15.77 -5.87 8.15
C ILE A 284 -15.25 -5.37 6.80
N GLU A 285 -14.34 -6.09 6.16
CA GLU A 285 -13.81 -5.78 4.84
C GLU A 285 -14.85 -5.83 3.72
N LYS A 286 -15.93 -6.59 3.90
CA LYS A 286 -17.05 -6.62 2.94
C LYS A 286 -17.92 -5.36 3.01
N LEU A 287 -17.91 -4.69 4.14
CA LEU A 287 -18.68 -3.47 4.39
C LEU A 287 -17.83 -2.22 4.18
N ARG A 288 -16.54 -2.31 4.53
CA ARG A 288 -15.62 -1.18 4.49
C ARG A 288 -14.19 -1.64 4.16
N GLY A 289 -13.76 -1.38 2.92
CA GLY A 289 -12.49 -1.87 2.39
C GLY A 289 -11.23 -1.15 2.92
N ASP A 290 -11.37 0.08 3.45
CA ASP A 290 -10.26 0.89 3.97
C ASP A 290 -9.82 0.52 5.41
N VAL A 291 -10.46 -0.48 6.03
CA VAL A 291 -10.07 -0.95 7.37
C VAL A 291 -8.75 -1.74 7.30
N PRO A 292 -7.71 -1.33 8.04
CA PRO A 292 -6.40 -2.02 8.02
C PRO A 292 -6.51 -3.49 8.45
N PRO A 293 -5.72 -4.41 7.86
CA PRO A 293 -5.74 -5.84 8.21
C PRO A 293 -5.45 -6.11 9.70
N ALA A 294 -4.62 -5.26 10.35
CA ALA A 294 -4.35 -5.36 11.77
C ALA A 294 -5.62 -5.10 12.61
N LEU A 295 -6.42 -4.08 12.26
CA LEU A 295 -7.67 -3.75 12.95
C LEU A 295 -8.73 -4.85 12.74
N ARG A 296 -8.83 -5.42 11.53
CA ARG A 296 -9.74 -6.56 11.27
C ARG A 296 -9.48 -7.72 12.22
N ARG A 297 -8.20 -8.12 12.39
CA ARG A 297 -7.80 -9.18 13.33
C ARG A 297 -8.16 -8.85 14.79
N VAL A 298 -8.04 -7.57 15.19
CA VAL A 298 -8.46 -7.14 16.53
C VAL A 298 -9.97 -7.32 16.72
N LEU A 299 -10.78 -6.85 15.76
CA LEU A 299 -12.24 -7.02 15.80
C LEU A 299 -12.66 -8.49 15.83
N GLU A 300 -12.09 -9.31 14.95
CA GLU A 300 -12.35 -10.76 14.90
C GLU A 300 -12.04 -11.44 16.23
N ARG A 301 -10.94 -11.05 16.87
CA ARG A 301 -10.56 -11.60 18.18
C ARG A 301 -11.50 -11.14 19.30
N CYS A 302 -11.92 -9.87 19.31
CA CYS A 302 -12.92 -9.39 20.28
C CYS A 302 -14.24 -10.16 20.15
N LEU A 303 -14.68 -10.44 18.93
CA LEU A 303 -16.00 -11.02 18.62
C LEU A 303 -16.01 -12.56 18.63
N LYS A 304 -14.93 -13.23 19.08
CA LYS A 304 -14.91 -14.69 19.28
C LYS A 304 -15.97 -15.12 20.28
N LYS A 305 -16.69 -16.19 19.98
CA LYS A 305 -17.79 -16.68 20.81
C LYS A 305 -17.29 -17.21 22.16
N GLN A 306 -16.16 -17.89 22.15
CA GLN A 306 -15.53 -18.44 23.35
C GLN A 306 -14.68 -17.37 24.04
N PRO A 307 -14.92 -17.07 25.35
CA PRO A 307 -14.15 -16.06 26.08
C PRO A 307 -12.64 -16.29 26.08
N ASP A 308 -12.20 -17.54 26.12
CA ASP A 308 -10.77 -17.89 26.14
C ASP A 308 -10.02 -17.57 24.84
N LYS A 309 -10.77 -17.41 23.72
CA LYS A 309 -10.20 -17.02 22.43
C LYS A 309 -10.17 -15.51 22.21
N ARG A 310 -10.71 -14.71 23.15
CA ARG A 310 -10.72 -13.24 23.10
C ARG A 310 -9.43 -12.67 23.71
N PHE A 311 -9.34 -11.36 23.77
CA PHE A 311 -8.40 -10.67 24.64
C PHE A 311 -8.72 -10.99 26.08
N GLN A 312 -7.69 -11.32 26.88
CA GLN A 312 -7.90 -11.72 28.27
C GLN A 312 -7.97 -10.52 29.22
N THR A 313 -7.36 -9.40 28.84
CA THR A 313 -7.37 -8.15 29.63
C THR A 313 -7.61 -6.94 28.71
N GLY A 314 -8.11 -5.84 29.28
CA GLY A 314 -8.22 -4.57 28.57
C GLY A 314 -6.86 -4.04 28.11
N ARG A 315 -5.80 -4.28 28.89
CA ARG A 315 -4.41 -3.93 28.53
C ARG A 315 -3.97 -4.62 27.24
N GLU A 316 -4.23 -5.91 27.11
CA GLU A 316 -3.90 -6.66 25.88
C GLU A 316 -4.59 -6.08 24.66
N LEU A 317 -5.88 -5.73 24.77
CA LEU A 317 -6.65 -5.07 23.72
C LEU A 317 -6.07 -3.67 23.39
N ALA A 318 -5.78 -2.86 24.43
CA ALA A 318 -5.23 -1.51 24.24
C ALA A 318 -3.88 -1.54 23.51
N VAL A 319 -2.99 -2.48 23.84
CA VAL A 319 -1.69 -2.66 23.17
C VAL A 319 -1.89 -3.06 21.70
N ALA A 320 -2.81 -3.99 21.42
CA ALA A 320 -3.12 -4.41 20.07
C ALA A 320 -3.66 -3.24 19.20
N LEU A 321 -4.56 -2.42 19.75
CA LEU A 321 -5.08 -1.23 19.08
C LEU A 321 -4.02 -0.13 18.92
N ALA A 322 -3.15 0.08 19.91
CA ALA A 322 -2.05 1.04 19.81
C ALA A 322 -1.06 0.68 18.67
N LYS A 323 -0.83 -0.62 18.45
CA LYS A 323 -0.04 -1.08 17.29
C LYS A 323 -0.71 -0.70 15.97
N VAL A 324 -2.04 -0.81 15.88
CA VAL A 324 -2.79 -0.37 14.67
C VAL A 324 -2.58 1.12 14.41
N ILE A 325 -2.55 1.97 15.45
CA ILE A 325 -2.25 3.41 15.29
C ILE A 325 -0.84 3.62 14.75
N GLY A 326 0.14 2.85 15.26
CA GLY A 326 1.52 2.86 14.73
C GLY A 326 1.54 2.57 13.23
N ASP A 327 0.91 1.46 12.83
CA ASP A 327 0.83 1.03 11.42
C ASP A 327 0.16 2.12 10.54
N ILE A 328 -0.94 2.73 11.01
CA ILE A 328 -1.64 3.84 10.30
C ILE A 328 -0.73 5.06 10.15
N ASN A 329 0.04 5.41 11.18
CA ASN A 329 0.97 6.54 11.13
C ASN A 329 2.13 6.27 10.17
N GLU A 330 2.69 5.06 10.18
CA GLU A 330 3.74 4.65 9.25
C GLU A 330 3.26 4.67 7.79
N GLU A 331 2.02 4.22 7.53
CA GLU A 331 1.42 4.31 6.20
C GLU A 331 1.17 5.76 5.76
N ALA A 332 0.73 6.63 6.65
CA ALA A 332 0.53 8.06 6.38
C ALA A 332 1.86 8.76 6.08
N ASP A 333 2.89 8.49 6.88
CA ASP A 333 4.25 8.99 6.70
C ASP A 333 4.89 8.47 5.41
N SER A 334 4.63 7.22 5.05
CA SER A 334 5.14 6.61 3.82
C SER A 334 4.48 7.18 2.56
N ARG A 335 3.22 7.61 2.64
CA ARG A 335 2.50 8.28 1.53
C ARG A 335 2.95 9.73 1.33
N GLY A 336 3.40 10.38 2.39
CA GLY A 336 3.89 11.77 2.36
C GLY A 336 5.38 11.90 2.02
N ARG A 337 6.17 10.83 2.16
CA ARG A 337 7.59 10.84 1.79
C ARG A 337 7.72 10.55 0.30
N PRO A 338 8.37 11.45 -0.50
CA PRO A 338 8.75 11.10 -1.86
C PRO A 338 9.52 9.77 -1.78
N ARG A 339 9.20 8.83 -2.67
CA ARG A 339 9.91 7.54 -2.76
C ARG A 339 11.40 7.84 -2.91
N VAL A 340 12.09 7.87 -1.81
CA VAL A 340 13.54 8.09 -1.79
C VAL A 340 14.15 6.81 -2.33
N ILE A 341 14.61 6.87 -3.59
CA ILE A 341 15.39 5.78 -4.17
C ILE A 341 16.61 5.60 -3.26
N PRO A 342 16.83 4.42 -2.67
CA PRO A 342 17.97 4.19 -1.79
C PRO A 342 19.27 4.63 -2.48
N LEU A 343 20.13 5.32 -1.76
CA LEU A 343 21.37 5.88 -2.28
C LEU A 343 22.20 4.82 -3.02
N ARG A 344 22.20 3.57 -2.51
CA ARG A 344 22.84 2.40 -3.14
C ARG A 344 22.34 2.16 -4.58
N VAL A 345 21.02 2.24 -4.81
CA VAL A 345 20.43 2.02 -6.15
C VAL A 345 20.79 3.17 -7.09
N LYS A 346 20.70 4.42 -6.60
CA LYS A 346 21.05 5.62 -7.38
C LYS A 346 22.51 5.57 -7.84
N TRP A 347 23.45 5.28 -6.95
CA TRP A 347 24.88 5.18 -7.28
C TRP A 347 25.15 4.00 -8.23
N THR A 348 24.54 2.83 -8.02
CA THR A 348 24.70 1.67 -8.91
C THR A 348 24.21 1.98 -10.31
N ILE A 349 23.04 2.59 -10.49
CA ILE A 349 22.52 2.98 -11.81
C ILE A 349 23.42 4.01 -12.47
N MET A 350 23.87 5.02 -11.74
CA MET A 350 24.73 6.07 -12.27
C MET A 350 26.08 5.51 -12.77
N MET A 351 26.74 4.67 -11.98
CA MET A 351 28.00 4.05 -12.35
C MET A 351 27.85 3.07 -13.52
N ALA A 352 26.79 2.26 -13.51
CA ALA A 352 26.47 1.37 -14.61
C ALA A 352 26.22 2.14 -15.91
N ALA A 353 25.51 3.26 -15.86
CA ALA A 353 25.25 4.11 -17.03
C ALA A 353 26.54 4.72 -17.58
N VAL A 354 27.42 5.27 -16.73
CA VAL A 354 28.70 5.85 -17.15
C VAL A 354 29.56 4.78 -17.84
N VAL A 355 29.70 3.59 -17.21
CA VAL A 355 30.52 2.50 -17.79
C VAL A 355 29.89 1.99 -19.08
N ALA A 356 28.58 1.81 -19.15
CA ALA A 356 27.90 1.37 -20.37
C ALA A 356 28.11 2.35 -21.52
N VAL A 357 27.97 3.66 -21.30
CA VAL A 357 28.19 4.69 -22.33
C VAL A 357 29.63 4.70 -22.80
N THR A 358 30.62 4.66 -21.91
CA THR A 358 32.03 4.66 -22.27
C THR A 358 32.40 3.39 -23.06
N MET A 359 31.90 2.23 -22.64
CA MET A 359 32.16 0.96 -23.32
C MET A 359 31.50 0.90 -24.70
N VAL A 360 30.26 1.37 -24.84
CA VAL A 360 29.59 1.44 -26.15
C VAL A 360 30.32 2.38 -27.09
N LEU A 361 30.74 3.56 -26.61
CA LEU A 361 31.52 4.48 -27.44
C LEU A 361 32.84 3.89 -27.89
N THR A 362 33.58 3.26 -26.97
CA THR A 362 34.85 2.58 -27.29
C THR A 362 34.63 1.44 -28.28
N ALA A 363 33.63 0.60 -28.10
CA ALA A 363 33.28 -0.47 -29.00
C ALA A 363 32.96 0.06 -30.44
N ALA A 364 32.19 1.15 -30.53
CA ALA A 364 31.86 1.78 -31.81
C ALA A 364 33.11 2.27 -32.52
N ILE A 365 34.05 2.91 -31.83
CA ILE A 365 35.31 3.40 -32.38
C ILE A 365 36.17 2.20 -32.86
N VAL A 366 36.27 1.14 -32.06
CA VAL A 366 37.03 -0.06 -32.41
C VAL A 366 36.45 -0.72 -33.66
N ILE A 367 35.14 -0.92 -33.73
CA ILE A 367 34.46 -1.51 -34.88
C ILE A 367 34.71 -0.67 -36.16
N GLN A 368 34.55 0.65 -36.05
CA GLN A 368 34.78 1.58 -37.16
C GLN A 368 36.24 1.51 -37.67
N ARG A 369 37.20 1.53 -36.75
CA ARG A 369 38.64 1.42 -37.12
C ARG A 369 38.98 0.08 -37.71
N GLN A 370 38.47 -1.01 -37.16
CA GLN A 370 38.66 -2.36 -37.67
C GLN A 370 38.09 -2.51 -39.07
N TYR A 371 36.87 -2.04 -39.32
CA TYR A 371 36.24 -2.08 -40.65
C TYR A 371 37.04 -1.27 -41.67
N ALA A 372 37.49 -0.06 -41.32
CA ALA A 372 38.32 0.77 -42.20
C ALA A 372 39.67 0.11 -42.53
N ALA A 373 40.33 -0.51 -41.56
CA ALA A 373 41.60 -1.23 -41.77
C ALA A 373 41.42 -2.45 -42.67
N MET A 374 40.38 -3.27 -42.44
CA MET A 374 40.08 -4.44 -43.27
C MET A 374 39.70 -4.04 -44.68
N MET A 375 38.90 -2.99 -44.87
CA MET A 375 38.56 -2.45 -46.18
C MET A 375 39.83 -1.97 -46.92
N GLY A 376 40.71 -1.25 -46.22
CA GLY A 376 42.02 -0.84 -46.78
C GLY A 376 42.85 -2.01 -47.26
N GLN A 377 43.01 -3.07 -46.45
CA GLN A 377 43.73 -4.28 -46.83
C GLN A 377 43.12 -4.98 -48.06
N MET A 378 41.77 -5.06 -48.11
CA MET A 378 41.07 -5.68 -49.23
C MET A 378 41.24 -4.88 -50.52
N ILE A 379 41.22 -3.54 -50.43
CA ILE A 379 41.51 -2.68 -51.59
C ILE A 379 42.94 -2.84 -52.08
N ASP A 380 43.92 -2.88 -51.16
CA ASP A 380 45.32 -3.06 -51.53
C ASP A 380 45.60 -4.45 -52.17
N TYR A 381 45.03 -5.50 -51.60
CA TYR A 381 45.08 -6.85 -52.12
C TYR A 381 44.46 -6.96 -53.53
N GLY A 382 43.24 -6.50 -53.68
CA GLY A 382 42.47 -6.51 -54.92
C GLY A 382 43.17 -5.68 -56.02
N ALA A 383 43.71 -4.50 -55.66
CA ALA A 383 44.46 -3.65 -56.62
C ALA A 383 45.77 -4.29 -57.06
N SER A 384 46.48 -4.95 -56.12
CA SER A 384 47.72 -5.69 -56.47
C SER A 384 47.44 -6.87 -57.40
N LEU A 385 46.36 -7.60 -57.13
CA LEU A 385 45.95 -8.72 -57.94
C LEU A 385 45.44 -8.30 -59.32
N ALA A 386 44.64 -7.25 -59.42
CA ALA A 386 44.18 -6.70 -60.70
C ALA A 386 45.36 -6.19 -61.54
N LYS A 387 46.36 -5.56 -60.92
CA LYS A 387 47.59 -5.13 -61.57
C LYS A 387 48.48 -6.31 -62.07
N PHE A 388 48.57 -7.35 -61.20
CA PHE A 388 49.26 -8.60 -61.60
C PHE A 388 48.59 -9.20 -62.83
N LEU A 389 47.29 -9.37 -62.85
CA LEU A 389 46.55 -9.86 -64.02
C LEU A 389 46.74 -9.01 -65.26
N ALA A 390 46.71 -7.68 -65.09
CA ALA A 390 46.94 -6.77 -66.22
C ALA A 390 48.35 -6.90 -66.80
N THR A 391 49.35 -7.16 -65.95
CA THR A 391 50.73 -7.27 -66.38
C THR A 391 50.99 -8.63 -67.06
N GLU A 392 50.49 -9.72 -66.47
CA GLU A 392 50.63 -11.08 -67.00
C GLU A 392 50.00 -11.23 -68.40
N ASN A 393 48.83 -10.62 -68.58
CA ASN A 393 48.05 -10.68 -69.80
C ASN A 393 48.46 -9.60 -70.84
N ALA A 394 49.49 -8.77 -70.58
CA ALA A 394 49.90 -7.71 -71.51
C ALA A 394 50.46 -8.25 -72.86
N VAL A 395 51.28 -9.26 -72.84
CA VAL A 395 51.86 -9.84 -74.03
C VAL A 395 50.85 -10.65 -74.86
N PRO A 396 50.03 -11.56 -74.23
CA PRO A 396 48.97 -12.26 -74.96
C PRO A 396 47.93 -11.31 -75.54
N ALA A 397 47.52 -10.21 -74.78
CA ALA A 397 46.57 -9.23 -75.28
C ALA A 397 47.08 -8.41 -76.47
N LEU A 398 48.38 -8.12 -76.52
CA LEU A 398 49.04 -7.47 -77.67
C LEU A 398 49.06 -8.39 -78.88
N ALA A 399 49.28 -9.70 -78.70
CA ALA A 399 49.27 -10.72 -79.73
C ALA A 399 47.83 -11.11 -80.15
N ALA A 400 46.81 -10.58 -79.55
CA ALA A 400 45.39 -10.94 -79.70
C ALA A 400 45.11 -12.45 -79.44
N GLU A 401 45.87 -13.08 -78.55
CA GLU A 401 45.72 -14.49 -78.13
C GLU A 401 44.68 -14.65 -77.04
N TRP A 402 43.43 -14.27 -77.35
CA TRP A 402 42.31 -14.20 -76.36
C TRP A 402 41.96 -15.58 -75.79
N VAL A 403 42.21 -16.67 -76.51
CA VAL A 403 41.96 -18.03 -76.02
C VAL A 403 42.92 -18.40 -74.87
N ALA A 404 44.20 -18.01 -74.98
CA ALA A 404 45.16 -18.23 -73.90
C ALA A 404 44.82 -17.45 -72.65
N ILE A 405 44.33 -16.20 -72.80
CA ILE A 405 43.86 -15.36 -71.72
C ILE A 405 42.63 -15.97 -71.08
N ASP A 406 41.69 -16.49 -71.87
CA ASP A 406 40.46 -17.12 -71.31
C ASP A 406 40.77 -18.33 -70.41
N VAL A 407 41.69 -19.18 -70.84
CA VAL A 407 42.19 -20.34 -70.06
C VAL A 407 42.79 -19.88 -68.75
N SER A 408 43.65 -18.85 -68.75
CA SER A 408 44.21 -18.28 -67.51
C SER A 408 43.18 -17.70 -66.58
N VAL A 409 42.19 -16.97 -67.09
CA VAL A 409 41.09 -16.40 -66.32
C VAL A 409 40.24 -17.50 -65.72
N GLN A 410 39.91 -18.56 -66.48
CA GLN A 410 39.07 -19.65 -65.95
C GLN A 410 39.79 -20.44 -64.85
N GLU A 411 41.12 -20.67 -64.98
CA GLU A 411 41.92 -21.34 -63.96
C GLU A 411 41.94 -20.50 -62.64
N MET A 412 42.08 -19.18 -62.76
CA MET A 412 42.11 -18.30 -61.65
C MET A 412 40.71 -18.22 -60.94
N MET A 413 39.65 -18.26 -61.72
CA MET A 413 38.28 -18.34 -61.19
C MET A 413 38.00 -19.66 -60.47
N ARG A 414 38.69 -20.74 -60.76
CA ARG A 414 38.59 -22.03 -60.04
C ARG A 414 39.34 -22.06 -58.72
N THR A 415 40.42 -21.30 -58.63
CA THR A 415 41.31 -21.30 -57.45
C THR A 415 40.97 -20.23 -56.44
N GLN A 416 40.28 -19.21 -56.88
CA GLN A 416 39.96 -18.04 -56.07
C GLN A 416 38.45 -17.71 -56.16
N ASP A 417 37.85 -17.29 -55.09
CA ASP A 417 36.38 -16.94 -54.96
C ASP A 417 36.14 -15.49 -55.43
N PHE A 418 36.37 -15.24 -56.74
CA PHE A 418 36.08 -13.95 -57.36
C PHE A 418 34.62 -13.88 -57.83
N HIS A 419 34.03 -12.68 -57.79
CA HIS A 419 32.71 -12.45 -58.39
C HIS A 419 32.81 -12.53 -59.95
N GLY A 420 33.83 -11.96 -60.49
CA GLY A 420 34.07 -12.01 -61.92
C GLY A 420 35.40 -11.40 -62.37
N ILE A 421 35.89 -11.86 -63.52
CA ILE A 421 37.01 -11.26 -64.19
C ILE A 421 36.56 -10.94 -65.63
N THR A 422 36.79 -9.70 -66.08
CA THR A 422 36.44 -9.25 -67.41
C THR A 422 37.61 -8.49 -68.00
N ILE A 423 38.06 -8.90 -69.22
CA ILE A 423 39.15 -8.25 -69.93
C ILE A 423 38.60 -7.57 -71.19
N VAL A 424 38.92 -6.30 -71.30
CA VAL A 424 38.41 -5.40 -72.33
C VAL A 424 39.59 -4.93 -73.24
N ASP A 425 39.37 -4.90 -74.52
CA ASP A 425 40.41 -4.41 -75.47
C ASP A 425 40.43 -2.86 -75.55
N ARG A 426 41.32 -2.30 -76.31
CA ARG A 426 41.51 -0.87 -76.54
C ARG A 426 40.26 -0.19 -77.09
N ALA A 427 39.39 -0.90 -77.83
CA ALA A 427 38.15 -0.40 -78.37
C ALA A 427 36.98 -0.44 -77.38
N GLY A 428 37.20 -0.97 -76.16
CA GLY A 428 36.18 -1.14 -75.14
C GLY A 428 35.32 -2.38 -75.32
N VAL A 429 35.71 -3.33 -76.15
CA VAL A 429 34.98 -4.58 -76.38
C VAL A 429 35.45 -5.63 -75.40
N VAL A 430 34.55 -6.32 -74.77
CA VAL A 430 34.84 -7.45 -73.84
C VAL A 430 35.38 -8.63 -74.70
N ARG A 431 36.62 -9.06 -74.46
CA ARG A 431 37.27 -10.16 -75.15
C ARG A 431 37.25 -11.45 -74.36
N VAL A 432 37.34 -11.32 -73.01
CA VAL A 432 37.31 -12.47 -72.13
C VAL A 432 36.46 -12.09 -70.93
N SER A 433 35.54 -12.95 -70.50
CA SER A 433 34.76 -12.80 -69.30
C SER A 433 34.26 -14.15 -68.77
N ASN A 434 34.21 -14.31 -67.44
CA ASN A 434 33.53 -15.45 -66.82
C ASN A 434 32.04 -15.50 -67.09
N THR A 435 31.46 -14.37 -67.56
CA THR A 435 30.06 -14.29 -67.98
C THR A 435 29.97 -14.29 -69.48
N ALA A 436 29.72 -15.48 -70.11
CA ALA A 436 29.77 -15.71 -71.55
C ALA A 436 28.89 -14.73 -72.34
N THR A 437 27.79 -14.21 -71.82
CA THR A 437 26.92 -13.28 -72.50
C THR A 437 27.52 -11.90 -72.74
N LEU A 438 28.57 -11.53 -72.03
CA LEU A 438 29.25 -10.24 -72.17
C LEU A 438 30.35 -10.24 -73.30
N VAL A 439 30.82 -11.39 -73.68
CA VAL A 439 31.91 -11.50 -74.67
C VAL A 439 31.45 -10.99 -76.05
N GLY A 440 32.23 -10.10 -76.63
CA GLY A 440 31.93 -9.44 -77.90
C GLY A 440 31.08 -8.16 -77.78
N GLN A 441 30.56 -7.80 -76.60
CA GLN A 441 29.80 -6.58 -76.36
C GLN A 441 30.73 -5.44 -75.87
N LEU A 442 30.29 -4.20 -76.06
CA LEU A 442 30.96 -3.04 -75.47
C LEU A 442 30.77 -3.12 -73.94
N TYR A 443 31.87 -2.99 -73.18
CA TYR A 443 31.81 -2.99 -71.73
C TYR A 443 30.95 -1.84 -71.18
N GLN A 444 29.98 -2.18 -70.40
CA GLN A 444 29.18 -1.23 -69.70
C GLN A 444 29.50 -1.27 -68.23
N LYS A 445 29.74 -0.07 -67.62
CA LYS A 445 29.98 0.01 -66.20
C LYS A 445 28.75 -0.45 -65.44
N PRO A 446 28.89 -1.23 -64.36
CA PRO A 446 27.77 -1.64 -63.56
C PRO A 446 26.93 -0.43 -63.07
N ALA A 447 25.61 -0.58 -63.12
CA ALA A 447 24.69 0.47 -62.68
C ALA A 447 24.93 0.74 -61.15
N GLY A 448 24.96 2.05 -60.82
CA GLY A 448 25.17 2.44 -59.42
C GLY A 448 26.61 2.35 -58.90
N ALA A 449 27.61 2.09 -59.74
CA ALA A 449 28.99 2.01 -59.33
C ALA A 449 29.54 3.33 -58.76
N LYS A 450 29.95 3.30 -57.47
CA LYS A 450 30.49 4.46 -56.73
C LYS A 450 32.03 4.33 -56.67
N PRO A 451 32.79 5.39 -57.00
CA PRO A 451 34.25 5.36 -56.84
C PRO A 451 34.61 5.35 -55.34
N ILE A 452 35.51 4.48 -54.94
CA ILE A 452 36.01 4.36 -53.58
C ILE A 452 37.44 4.91 -53.47
N ALA A 453 38.33 4.46 -54.33
CA ALA A 453 39.74 4.83 -54.29
C ALA A 453 40.38 4.75 -55.69
N THR A 454 41.45 5.49 -55.88
CA THR A 454 42.39 5.32 -57.01
C THR A 454 43.76 5.17 -56.39
N ARG A 455 44.52 4.10 -56.81
CA ARG A 455 45.88 3.81 -56.33
C ARG A 455 46.90 4.39 -57.25
N ASP A 456 48.09 4.66 -56.74
CA ASP A 456 49.21 5.24 -57.49
C ASP A 456 49.68 4.33 -58.65
N ASN A 457 49.38 3.04 -58.60
CA ASN A 457 49.63 2.07 -59.67
C ASN A 457 48.62 2.15 -60.82
N GLY A 458 47.76 3.14 -60.86
CA GLY A 458 46.74 3.37 -61.91
C GLY A 458 45.49 2.50 -61.82
N VAL A 459 45.30 1.76 -60.71
CA VAL A 459 44.12 0.93 -60.49
C VAL A 459 43.01 1.79 -59.86
N SER A 460 41.85 1.83 -60.48
CA SER A 460 40.67 2.44 -59.91
C SER A 460 39.73 1.41 -59.25
N VAL A 461 39.21 1.73 -58.05
CA VAL A 461 38.35 0.83 -57.27
C VAL A 461 36.99 1.44 -57.15
N ARG A 462 35.95 0.68 -57.47
CA ARG A 462 34.54 1.06 -57.33
C ARG A 462 33.80 0.01 -56.56
N SER A 463 32.75 0.39 -55.88
CA SER A 463 31.77 -0.53 -55.29
C SER A 463 30.47 -0.44 -56.06
N TYR A 464 29.82 -1.56 -56.30
CA TYR A 464 28.47 -1.65 -56.83
C TYR A 464 27.72 -2.82 -56.20
N GLU A 465 26.42 -2.79 -56.31
CA GLU A 465 25.55 -3.88 -55.87
C GLU A 465 25.20 -4.77 -57.06
N ALA A 466 25.56 -6.05 -56.97
CA ALA A 466 25.27 -7.02 -58.01
C ALA A 466 23.77 -7.38 -58.01
N SER A 467 23.28 -8.00 -59.10
CA SER A 467 21.87 -8.37 -59.27
C SER A 467 21.33 -9.32 -58.18
N ASP A 468 22.22 -10.01 -57.48
CA ASP A 468 21.92 -10.87 -56.33
C ASP A 468 21.93 -10.15 -54.97
N GLY A 469 22.02 -8.81 -54.96
CA GLY A 469 22.07 -7.99 -53.76
C GLY A 469 23.38 -8.02 -52.98
N GLN A 470 24.47 -8.50 -53.61
CA GLN A 470 25.79 -8.53 -52.96
C GLN A 470 26.63 -7.33 -53.35
N SER A 471 27.34 -6.76 -52.39
CA SER A 471 28.30 -5.70 -52.63
C SER A 471 29.58 -6.28 -53.24
N VAL A 472 29.99 -5.73 -54.37
CA VAL A 472 31.19 -6.12 -55.14
C VAL A 472 32.13 -4.93 -55.27
N LEU A 473 33.39 -5.15 -54.96
CA LEU A 473 34.48 -4.22 -55.29
C LEU A 473 35.02 -4.55 -56.70
N ASP A 474 34.87 -3.64 -57.62
CA ASP A 474 35.42 -3.71 -58.99
C ASP A 474 36.74 -2.96 -59.05
N PHE A 475 37.81 -3.70 -59.40
CA PHE A 475 39.16 -3.21 -59.57
C PHE A 475 39.48 -3.12 -61.08
N GLU A 476 39.49 -1.87 -61.57
CA GLU A 476 39.83 -1.58 -62.97
C GLU A 476 41.34 -1.30 -63.08
N ALA A 477 42.11 -2.20 -63.74
CA ALA A 477 43.54 -2.06 -63.95
C ALA A 477 43.87 -1.93 -65.47
N PRO A 478 44.66 -0.92 -65.90
CA PRO A 478 45.07 -0.81 -67.32
C PRO A 478 46.09 -1.87 -67.67
N ILE A 479 45.88 -2.56 -68.84
CA ILE A 479 46.88 -3.44 -69.49
C ILE A 479 47.80 -2.54 -70.30
N THR A 480 49.05 -2.45 -69.91
CA THR A 480 50.03 -1.57 -70.57
C THR A 480 51.20 -2.33 -71.07
N PHE A 481 51.63 -2.02 -72.30
CA PHE A 481 52.87 -2.51 -72.88
C PHE A 481 53.68 -1.33 -73.47
N GLN A 482 54.95 -1.21 -73.08
CA GLN A 482 55.80 -0.06 -73.43
C GLN A 482 55.14 1.29 -73.24
N SER A 483 54.45 1.49 -72.07
CA SER A 483 53.72 2.69 -71.68
C SER A 483 52.49 3.01 -72.54
N LYS A 484 52.04 2.14 -73.41
CA LYS A 484 50.80 2.29 -74.17
C LYS A 484 49.73 1.37 -73.59
N GLU A 485 48.56 1.91 -73.35
CA GLU A 485 47.37 1.15 -72.88
C GLU A 485 46.82 0.36 -74.09
N ILE A 486 46.67 -0.95 -73.90
CA ILE A 486 46.16 -1.89 -74.89
C ILE A 486 44.85 -2.53 -74.52
N GLY A 487 44.41 -2.38 -73.25
CA GLY A 487 43.18 -2.90 -72.75
C GLY A 487 43.02 -2.63 -71.25
N ARG A 488 41.98 -3.18 -70.62
CA ARG A 488 41.75 -3.09 -69.22
C ARG A 488 41.26 -4.40 -68.60
N VAL A 489 41.68 -4.69 -67.40
CA VAL A 489 41.14 -5.77 -66.57
C VAL A 489 40.18 -5.22 -65.55
N HIS A 490 39.01 -5.82 -65.42
CA HIS A 490 38.07 -5.64 -64.40
C HIS A 490 38.00 -6.88 -63.50
N LEU A 491 38.31 -6.73 -62.21
CA LEU A 491 38.31 -7.81 -61.23
C LEU A 491 37.28 -7.50 -60.18
N GLY A 492 36.22 -8.31 -60.10
CA GLY A 492 35.17 -8.20 -59.08
C GLY A 492 35.47 -9.08 -57.87
N ILE A 493 35.53 -8.51 -56.67
CA ILE A 493 35.70 -9.21 -55.41
C ILE A 493 34.51 -8.94 -54.49
N LEU A 494 33.98 -10.02 -53.91
CA LEU A 494 32.84 -9.94 -52.98
C LEU A 494 33.26 -9.39 -51.61
N GLU A 495 32.45 -8.50 -51.02
CA GLU A 495 32.66 -8.01 -49.63
C GLU A 495 32.24 -9.02 -48.55
N ARG A 496 31.73 -10.22 -48.91
CA ARG A 496 31.24 -11.25 -47.96
C ARG A 496 32.19 -11.64 -46.82
N PRO A 497 33.50 -11.80 -47.03
CA PRO A 497 34.41 -12.18 -45.96
C PRO A 497 34.45 -11.17 -44.80
N LEU A 498 34.38 -9.87 -45.12
CA LEU A 498 34.38 -8.80 -44.12
C LEU A 498 33.16 -8.87 -43.18
N SER A 499 31.99 -9.21 -43.73
CA SER A 499 30.76 -9.25 -42.94
C SER A 499 30.71 -10.36 -41.88
N LYS A 500 31.37 -11.50 -42.13
CA LYS A 500 31.46 -12.62 -41.18
C LYS A 500 32.39 -12.28 -40.01
N VAL A 501 33.58 -11.73 -40.31
CA VAL A 501 34.55 -11.32 -39.28
C VAL A 501 34.01 -10.15 -38.47
N ALA A 502 33.40 -9.17 -39.13
CA ALA A 502 32.76 -8.04 -38.45
C ALA A 502 31.65 -8.48 -37.48
N ARG A 503 30.80 -9.44 -37.88
CA ARG A 503 29.75 -9.98 -36.98
C ARG A 503 30.33 -10.68 -35.75
N LEU A 504 31.37 -11.51 -35.93
CA LEU A 504 32.00 -12.18 -34.78
C LEU A 504 32.64 -11.16 -33.83
N SER A 505 33.38 -10.17 -34.35
CA SER A 505 33.98 -9.10 -33.56
C SER A 505 32.91 -8.29 -32.82
N THR A 506 31.81 -7.94 -33.49
CA THR A 506 30.69 -7.21 -32.86
C THR A 506 30.06 -8.03 -31.75
N PHE A 507 29.84 -9.33 -31.95
CA PHE A 507 29.31 -10.22 -30.93
C PHE A 507 30.24 -10.32 -29.72
N LEU A 508 31.53 -10.51 -29.91
CA LEU A 508 32.52 -10.59 -28.83
C LEU A 508 32.62 -9.26 -28.04
N LEU A 509 32.60 -8.13 -28.75
CA LEU A 509 32.57 -6.81 -28.10
C LEU A 509 31.27 -6.58 -27.31
N ALA A 510 30.13 -6.95 -27.87
CA ALA A 510 28.84 -6.86 -27.16
C ALA A 510 28.84 -7.74 -25.90
N LEU A 511 29.39 -8.95 -25.98
CA LEU A 511 29.51 -9.83 -24.82
C LEU A 511 30.46 -9.24 -23.77
N LEU A 512 31.59 -8.65 -24.18
CA LEU A 512 32.52 -7.96 -23.28
C LEU A 512 31.86 -6.78 -22.59
N VAL A 513 31.10 -5.96 -23.32
CA VAL A 513 30.32 -4.84 -22.73
C VAL A 513 29.33 -5.36 -21.71
N ALA A 514 28.55 -6.38 -22.05
CA ALA A 514 27.54 -6.95 -21.15
C ALA A 514 28.14 -7.51 -19.85
N THR A 515 29.25 -8.27 -19.97
CA THR A 515 29.93 -8.87 -18.80
C THR A 515 30.57 -7.80 -17.91
N THR A 516 31.18 -6.76 -18.50
CA THR A 516 31.79 -5.66 -17.76
C THR A 516 30.73 -4.83 -17.01
N VAL A 517 29.63 -4.49 -17.69
CA VAL A 517 28.52 -3.76 -17.05
C VAL A 517 27.93 -4.60 -15.91
N ALA A 518 27.69 -5.88 -16.11
CA ALA A 518 27.19 -6.77 -15.07
C ALA A 518 28.15 -6.84 -13.86
N ALA A 519 29.45 -6.99 -14.10
CA ALA A 519 30.45 -6.99 -13.03
C ALA A 519 30.46 -5.67 -12.24
N VAL A 520 30.38 -4.52 -12.92
CA VAL A 520 30.32 -3.20 -12.28
C VAL A 520 29.04 -3.04 -11.47
N VAL A 521 27.88 -3.47 -11.99
CA VAL A 521 26.61 -3.45 -11.25
C VAL A 521 26.72 -4.25 -9.95
N ILE A 522 27.24 -5.46 -10.02
CA ILE A 522 27.41 -6.34 -8.86
C ILE A 522 28.38 -5.70 -7.86
N ALA A 523 29.57 -5.29 -8.31
CA ALA A 523 30.57 -4.69 -7.43
C ALA A 523 30.07 -3.41 -6.76
N THR A 524 29.46 -2.50 -7.51
CA THR A 524 28.93 -1.25 -6.98
C THR A 524 27.77 -1.49 -6.01
N TYR A 525 26.91 -2.47 -6.29
CA TYR A 525 25.82 -2.84 -5.38
C TYR A 525 26.36 -3.38 -4.05
N LEU A 526 27.33 -4.29 -4.07
CA LEU A 526 27.95 -4.86 -2.86
C LEU A 526 28.67 -3.78 -2.03
N ILE A 527 29.41 -2.91 -2.69
CA ILE A 527 30.09 -1.78 -2.04
C ILE A 527 29.06 -0.83 -1.41
N ALA A 528 28.05 -0.43 -2.17
CA ALA A 528 27.02 0.48 -1.69
C ALA A 528 26.21 -0.11 -0.53
N ASP A 529 25.92 -1.41 -0.53
CA ASP A 529 25.23 -2.10 0.58
C ASP A 529 26.09 -2.09 1.85
N ARG A 530 27.41 -2.30 1.71
CA ARG A 530 28.36 -2.28 2.83
C ARG A 530 28.43 -0.90 3.52
N TYR A 531 28.31 0.19 2.76
CA TYR A 531 28.32 1.56 3.32
C TYR A 531 26.94 2.06 3.75
N SER A 532 25.87 1.63 3.08
CA SER A 532 24.52 2.10 3.43
C SER A 532 24.00 1.54 4.74
N LYS A 533 24.36 0.31 5.13
CA LYS A 533 23.91 -0.32 6.38
C LYS A 533 24.34 0.44 7.63
N PRO A 534 25.63 0.79 7.81
CA PRO A 534 26.11 1.56 8.95
C PRO A 534 25.45 2.94 9.06
N ILE A 535 25.28 3.64 7.94
CA ILE A 535 24.62 4.95 7.90
C ILE A 535 23.15 4.85 8.33
N LYS A 536 22.45 3.82 7.85
CA LYS A 536 21.06 3.60 8.26
C LYS A 536 20.96 3.26 9.75
N LEU A 537 21.83 2.40 10.28
CA LEU A 537 21.85 2.06 11.70
C LEU A 537 22.05 3.31 12.56
N LEU A 538 22.97 4.19 12.18
CA LEU A 538 23.19 5.45 12.88
C LEU A 538 21.96 6.38 12.83
N ALA A 539 21.33 6.50 11.65
CA ALA A 539 20.13 7.32 11.49
C ALA A 539 18.96 6.79 12.32
N ASP A 540 18.75 5.47 12.32
CA ASP A 540 17.72 4.82 13.13
C ASP A 540 18.02 5.01 14.65
N SER A 541 19.30 4.90 15.06
CA SER A 541 19.72 5.12 16.45
C SER A 541 19.51 6.59 16.90
N MET A 542 19.77 7.56 16.02
CA MET A 542 19.47 8.97 16.29
C MET A 542 17.98 9.24 16.45
N ALA A 543 17.14 8.56 15.67
CA ALA A 543 15.68 8.64 15.79
C ALA A 543 15.20 8.09 17.14
N GLU A 544 15.80 7.02 17.65
CA GLU A 544 15.49 6.46 18.98
C GLU A 544 15.76 7.48 20.11
N ILE A 545 16.88 8.16 20.08
CA ILE A 545 17.19 9.26 21.02
C ILE A 545 16.15 10.38 20.89
N GLY A 546 15.77 10.74 19.65
CA GLY A 546 14.72 11.74 19.38
C GLY A 546 13.35 11.37 19.94
N HIS A 547 13.04 10.07 20.10
CA HIS A 547 11.84 9.56 20.75
C HIS A 547 11.95 9.43 22.28
N GLY A 548 13.05 9.92 22.87
CA GLY A 548 13.24 9.92 24.33
C GLY A 548 13.86 8.66 24.91
N ARG A 549 14.37 7.74 24.08
CA ARG A 549 15.09 6.54 24.52
C ARG A 549 16.59 6.81 24.65
N TYR A 550 16.98 7.52 25.70
CA TYR A 550 18.37 7.96 25.93
C TYR A 550 19.30 6.83 26.41
N ASP A 551 18.76 5.67 26.74
CA ASP A 551 19.47 4.45 27.11
C ASP A 551 19.91 3.61 25.90
N TYR A 552 19.49 3.96 24.69
CA TYR A 552 19.85 3.22 23.47
C TYR A 552 21.33 3.38 23.14
N ARG A 553 22.00 2.26 22.80
CA ARG A 553 23.42 2.20 22.40
C ARG A 553 23.57 1.32 21.17
N ILE A 554 24.58 1.60 20.34
CA ILE A 554 24.88 0.81 19.15
C ILE A 554 25.75 -0.38 19.57
N ALA A 555 25.16 -1.59 19.54
CA ALA A 555 25.85 -2.82 19.95
C ALA A 555 26.90 -3.32 18.92
N GLU A 556 26.91 -2.80 17.69
CA GLU A 556 27.82 -3.23 16.62
C GLU A 556 29.21 -2.63 16.83
N GLN A 557 30.22 -3.49 17.08
CA GLN A 557 31.62 -3.08 17.18
C GLN A 557 32.29 -3.10 15.80
N ARG A 558 32.96 -2.01 15.43
CA ARG A 558 33.72 -1.86 14.17
C ARG A 558 35.03 -1.13 14.44
N ASP A 559 36.05 -1.48 13.64
CA ASP A 559 37.40 -0.86 13.72
C ASP A 559 37.68 0.12 12.57
N ASP A 560 36.60 0.62 11.92
CA ASP A 560 36.67 1.60 10.84
C ASP A 560 36.11 2.97 11.28
N GLU A 561 36.00 3.93 10.34
CA GLU A 561 35.47 5.28 10.57
C GLU A 561 34.02 5.23 11.12
N PHE A 562 33.24 4.24 10.71
CA PHE A 562 31.89 4.04 11.26
C PHE A 562 31.92 3.62 12.72
N GLY A 563 32.88 2.80 13.11
CA GLY A 563 33.08 2.43 14.52
C GLY A 563 33.44 3.64 15.40
N GLN A 564 34.22 4.59 14.87
CA GLN A 564 34.49 5.86 15.55
C GLN A 564 33.21 6.70 15.69
N LEU A 565 32.38 6.75 14.63
CA LEU A 565 31.12 7.47 14.62
C LEU A 565 30.10 6.87 15.61
N TYR A 566 30.06 5.55 15.74
CA TYR A 566 29.22 4.85 16.72
C TYR A 566 29.62 5.18 18.16
N ARG A 567 30.92 5.17 18.47
CA ARG A 567 31.42 5.60 19.79
C ARG A 567 31.05 7.03 20.12
N SER A 568 31.21 7.96 19.16
CA SER A 568 30.83 9.36 19.34
C SER A 568 29.33 9.55 19.59
N PHE A 569 28.49 8.73 18.92
CA PHE A 569 27.06 8.71 19.16
C PHE A 569 26.73 8.19 20.58
N ASP A 570 27.34 7.10 20.99
CA ASP A 570 27.12 6.52 22.33
C ASP A 570 27.57 7.47 23.46
N ASP A 571 28.70 8.18 23.27
CA ASP A 571 29.17 9.21 24.19
C ASP A 571 28.19 10.37 24.30
N MET A 572 27.65 10.83 23.17
CA MET A 572 26.61 11.86 23.14
C MET A 572 25.32 11.40 23.84
N ALA A 573 24.85 10.20 23.55
CA ALA A 573 23.67 9.63 24.19
C ALA A 573 23.83 9.52 25.71
N GLN A 574 25.03 9.12 26.18
CA GLN A 574 25.37 9.05 27.59
C GLN A 574 25.40 10.43 28.27
N ALA A 575 25.91 11.43 27.58
CA ALA A 575 25.93 12.81 28.10
C ALA A 575 24.50 13.36 28.25
N ILE A 576 23.62 13.14 27.27
CA ILE A 576 22.21 13.53 27.33
C ILE A 576 21.50 12.80 28.49
N GLN A 577 21.70 11.49 28.64
CA GLN A 577 21.10 10.71 29.71
C GLN A 577 21.50 11.24 31.09
N LYS A 578 22.79 11.52 31.32
CA LYS A 578 23.29 12.10 32.57
C LYS A 578 22.73 13.50 32.86
N THR A 579 22.44 14.29 31.84
CA THR A 579 21.89 15.64 32.03
C THR A 579 20.39 15.60 32.38
N LEU A 580 19.69 14.54 31.99
CA LEU A 580 18.25 14.38 32.22
C LEU A 580 17.93 13.56 33.50
N GLU A 581 18.88 12.79 34.05
CA GLU A 581 18.75 12.15 35.36
C GLU A 581 18.88 13.24 36.44
N PRO A 582 17.83 13.47 37.28
CA PRO A 582 17.95 14.44 38.36
C PRO A 582 19.07 14.02 39.30
N SER A 583 19.91 14.97 39.70
CA SER A 583 20.95 14.76 40.71
C SER A 583 20.31 14.49 42.08
N ASP A 584 19.99 13.25 42.39
CA ASP A 584 19.49 12.80 43.69
C ASP A 584 20.55 12.89 44.82
N SER A 585 21.63 13.66 44.63
CA SER A 585 22.71 13.78 45.59
C SER A 585 22.70 15.03 46.49
N GLU A 586 21.64 15.86 46.47
CA GLU A 586 21.58 17.06 47.33
C GLU A 586 20.55 17.01 48.46
N SER A 587 19.85 15.85 48.72
CA SER A 587 18.88 15.74 49.81
C SER A 587 19.33 14.90 51.02
N ALA A 588 20.60 14.49 51.09
CA ALA A 588 21.12 13.73 52.22
C ALA A 588 22.15 14.52 53.07
N GLY A 589 21.84 15.83 53.29
CA GLY A 589 22.77 16.65 54.09
C GLY A 589 22.15 17.95 54.59
N ARG A 590 20.97 17.89 55.26
CA ARG A 590 20.54 18.90 56.24
C ARG A 590 19.51 18.32 57.21
#